data_2e7b02dda7e563bfe709da58ab3c9b1e
#
_entry.id   2e7b02dda7e563bfe709da58ab3c9b1e
#
_cell.length_a   1.000
_cell.length_b   1.000
_cell.length_c   1.000
_cell.angle_alpha   90.00
_cell.angle_beta   90.00
_cell.angle_gamma   90.00
#
_symmetry.space_group_name_H-M   'P 1'
#
loop_
_entity.id
_entity.type
_entity.pdbx_description
1 polymer ?
#
loop_
_entity_poly.entity_id
_entity_poly.type
_entity_poly.pdbx_seq_one_letter_code
_entity_poly.pdbx_strand_id
1 'polypeptide(L)'
;TVAVGTSGVAAEQYTDFSQPELTPTIQQQNVVSAGDTHTFSVMIQNRHDGNTNMDRRLGGIATVVETHRITLGAASGVSAKFTDDGTPFEIKTGAQSIGTITAGNGKQTSLTVEVASDAEPGVYQVPVKLQYSYIQGINVDTGDYYINRDEETVTKHLNIRVEESVRLTVDTVQAEDLYKNADGTM
;
A
#
# COMPACT_ATOMS: atom_id res chain seq x y z
N THR A 1 -68.01 -6.01 12.02
CA THR A 1 -66.86 -5.12 11.83
C THR A 1 -65.65 -6.00 11.76
N VAL A 2 -65.11 -6.19 10.53
CA VAL A 2 -63.89 -6.93 10.27
C VAL A 2 -62.75 -5.92 10.33
N ALA A 3 -61.86 -6.03 11.30
CA ALA A 3 -60.63 -5.27 11.35
C ALA A 3 -59.64 -5.89 10.35
N VAL A 4 -59.40 -5.18 9.26
CA VAL A 4 -58.29 -5.50 8.35
C VAL A 4 -57.03 -4.99 9.03
N GLY A 5 -56.26 -5.92 9.61
CA GLY A 5 -54.92 -5.62 10.07
C GLY A 5 -54.03 -5.40 8.84
N THR A 6 -53.58 -4.19 8.62
CA THR A 6 -52.49 -3.89 7.72
C THR A 6 -51.20 -4.40 8.39
N SER A 7 -50.73 -5.58 7.98
CA SER A 7 -49.37 -6.00 8.23
C SER A 7 -48.46 -5.04 7.47
N GLY A 8 -47.95 -4.03 8.16
CA GLY A 8 -46.88 -3.20 7.65
C GLY A 8 -45.66 -4.09 7.41
N VAL A 9 -45.32 -4.31 6.15
CA VAL A 9 -44.02 -4.87 5.79
C VAL A 9 -42.98 -3.90 6.33
N ALA A 10 -42.13 -4.35 7.25
CA ALA A 10 -41.02 -3.55 7.72
C ALA A 10 -40.13 -3.24 6.48
N ALA A 11 -39.96 -1.96 6.21
CA ALA A 11 -39.12 -1.57 5.08
C ALA A 11 -37.68 -2.06 5.33
N GLU A 12 -37.12 -2.81 4.40
CA GLU A 12 -35.70 -3.12 4.39
C GLU A 12 -34.91 -1.81 4.50
N GLN A 13 -34.02 -1.76 5.48
CA GLN A 13 -33.13 -0.63 5.67
C GLN A 13 -31.76 -1.05 5.17
N TYR A 14 -31.25 -0.33 4.18
CA TYR A 14 -29.95 -0.58 3.56
C TYR A 14 -29.04 0.64 3.73
N THR A 15 -27.77 0.39 4.08
CA THR A 15 -26.77 1.45 4.20
C THR A 15 -25.51 0.99 3.48
N ASP A 16 -25.11 1.73 2.45
CA ASP A 16 -23.86 1.56 1.72
C ASP A 16 -22.71 2.34 2.37
N PHE A 17 -21.54 1.73 2.39
CA PHE A 17 -20.32 2.36 2.85
C PHE A 17 -19.33 2.53 1.69
N SER A 18 -18.59 3.63 1.74
CA SER A 18 -17.55 3.90 0.75
C SER A 18 -16.37 2.93 0.91
N GLN A 19 -15.79 2.60 -0.23
CA GLN A 19 -14.65 1.71 -0.35
C GLN A 19 -13.40 2.31 0.33
N PRO A 20 -12.56 1.50 1.00
CA PRO A 20 -11.25 1.93 1.50
C PRO A 20 -10.35 2.44 0.38
N GLU A 21 -9.63 3.53 0.61
CA GLU A 21 -8.65 4.07 -0.32
C GLU A 21 -7.23 3.73 0.13
N LEU A 22 -6.65 2.66 -0.44
CA LEU A 22 -5.29 2.26 -0.12
C LEU A 22 -4.26 3.00 -0.99
N THR A 23 -3.28 3.63 -0.34
CA THR A 23 -2.20 4.37 -0.99
C THR A 23 -0.84 3.89 -0.46
N PRO A 24 0.00 3.26 -1.31
CA PRO A 24 1.36 2.89 -0.96
C PRO A 24 2.31 4.08 -1.14
N THR A 25 3.28 4.24 -0.22
CA THR A 25 4.32 5.26 -0.28
C THR A 25 5.65 4.72 0.25
N ILE A 26 6.76 5.06 -0.40
CA ILE A 26 8.11 4.78 0.11
C ILE A 26 8.43 5.78 1.21
N GLN A 27 8.92 5.29 2.37
CA GLN A 27 9.15 6.11 3.57
C GLN A 27 10.56 6.72 3.64
N GLN A 28 11.44 6.36 2.73
CA GLN A 28 12.84 6.80 2.67
C GLN A 28 13.15 7.38 1.29
N GLN A 29 14.42 7.69 1.03
CA GLN A 29 14.83 8.07 -0.32
C GLN A 29 14.55 6.92 -1.30
N ASN A 30 13.89 7.23 -2.39
CA ASN A 30 13.50 6.30 -3.44
C ASN A 30 14.53 6.26 -4.57
N VAL A 31 15.82 6.25 -4.21
CA VAL A 31 16.96 6.34 -5.14
C VAL A 31 17.83 5.12 -5.00
N VAL A 32 18.27 4.57 -6.14
CA VAL A 32 19.14 3.38 -6.25
C VAL A 32 20.14 3.57 -7.39
N SER A 33 21.23 2.80 -7.38
CA SER A 33 22.19 2.76 -8.47
C SER A 33 22.07 1.46 -9.28
N ALA A 34 22.47 1.49 -10.54
CA ALA A 34 22.52 0.30 -11.38
C ALA A 34 23.43 -0.78 -10.76
N GLY A 35 22.97 -2.02 -10.75
CA GLY A 35 23.66 -3.18 -10.18
C GLY A 35 23.49 -3.36 -8.67
N ASP A 36 22.79 -2.47 -7.98
CA ASP A 36 22.59 -2.55 -6.52
C ASP A 36 21.34 -3.38 -6.17
N THR A 37 21.40 -3.98 -4.98
CA THR A 37 20.20 -4.54 -4.32
C THR A 37 19.78 -3.64 -3.19
N HIS A 38 18.53 -3.21 -3.18
CA HIS A 38 18.00 -2.29 -2.18
C HIS A 38 16.68 -2.75 -1.59
N THR A 39 16.48 -2.48 -0.29
CA THR A 39 15.21 -2.76 0.39
C THR A 39 14.55 -1.46 0.83
N PHE A 40 13.38 -1.20 0.27
CA PHE A 40 12.56 -0.06 0.62
C PHE A 40 11.56 -0.41 1.72
N SER A 41 11.37 0.53 2.62
CA SER A 41 10.24 0.52 3.55
C SER A 41 9.04 1.18 2.88
N VAL A 42 7.95 0.44 2.72
CA VAL A 42 6.73 0.89 2.07
C VAL A 42 5.62 0.98 3.11
N MET A 43 5.01 2.16 3.23
CA MET A 43 3.81 2.38 4.03
C MET A 43 2.58 2.25 3.14
N ILE A 44 1.62 1.41 3.52
CA ILE A 44 0.30 1.35 2.88
C ILE A 44 -0.69 2.01 3.82
N GLN A 45 -1.20 3.17 3.42
CA GLN A 45 -2.16 3.95 4.18
C GLN A 45 -3.57 3.72 3.63
N ASN A 46 -4.53 3.59 4.54
CA ASN A 46 -5.94 3.68 4.20
C ASN A 46 -6.40 5.13 4.44
N ARG A 47 -6.60 5.88 3.36
CA ARG A 47 -7.01 7.29 3.39
C ARG A 47 -8.51 7.50 3.56
N HIS A 48 -9.26 6.44 3.77
CA HIS A 48 -10.67 6.56 4.09
C HIS A 48 -10.83 7.42 5.36
N ASP A 49 -11.73 8.41 5.32
CA ASP A 49 -11.94 9.35 6.42
C ASP A 49 -12.69 8.75 7.62
N GLY A 50 -13.13 7.49 7.49
CA GLY A 50 -13.97 6.82 8.49
C GLY A 50 -15.38 7.40 8.61
N ASN A 51 -15.70 8.35 7.73
CA ASN A 51 -17.01 9.00 7.74
C ASN A 51 -18.04 8.07 7.08
N THR A 52 -18.93 7.52 7.88
CA THR A 52 -20.10 6.79 7.41
C THR A 52 -21.22 7.82 7.28
N ASN A 53 -21.58 8.18 6.06
CA ASN A 53 -22.77 9.01 5.78
C ASN A 53 -24.02 8.25 6.19
N MET A 54 -24.27 8.19 7.49
CA MET A 54 -25.51 7.62 7.99
C MET A 54 -26.64 8.63 7.87
N ASP A 55 -27.70 8.24 7.15
CA ASP A 55 -28.99 8.89 7.33
C ASP A 55 -29.48 8.55 8.74
N ARG A 56 -29.49 9.56 9.65
CA ARG A 56 -29.87 9.41 11.06
C ARG A 56 -31.31 8.91 11.29
N ARG A 57 -32.06 8.60 10.24
CA ARG A 57 -33.42 8.07 10.29
C ARG A 57 -33.50 6.56 10.56
N LEU A 58 -32.38 5.87 10.66
CA LEU A 58 -32.29 4.42 10.73
C LEU A 58 -32.10 3.94 12.20
N GLY A 59 -33.08 4.08 13.06
CA GLY A 59 -32.98 3.81 14.50
C GLY A 59 -32.43 2.42 14.88
N GLY A 60 -32.71 1.37 14.11
CA GLY A 60 -32.19 0.01 14.35
C GLY A 60 -30.76 -0.18 13.82
N ILE A 61 -30.42 0.39 12.67
CA ILE A 61 -29.09 0.31 12.04
C ILE A 61 -28.05 1.11 12.82
N ALA A 62 -28.46 2.23 13.47
CA ALA A 62 -27.51 3.07 14.21
C ALA A 62 -26.71 2.30 15.26
N THR A 63 -27.35 1.38 15.99
CA THR A 63 -26.67 0.56 16.99
C THR A 63 -25.69 -0.44 16.34
N VAL A 64 -26.09 -1.06 15.22
CA VAL A 64 -25.23 -2.02 14.50
C VAL A 64 -24.03 -1.32 13.91
N VAL A 65 -24.21 -0.15 13.30
CA VAL A 65 -23.13 0.67 12.75
C VAL A 65 -22.15 1.12 13.84
N GLU A 66 -22.67 1.57 15.01
CA GLU A 66 -21.79 1.95 16.12
C GLU A 66 -20.97 0.76 16.62
N THR A 67 -21.54 -0.44 16.68
CA THR A 67 -20.83 -1.68 17.04
C THR A 67 -19.71 -2.01 16.06
N HIS A 68 -19.90 -1.73 14.78
CA HIS A 68 -18.92 -2.01 13.72
C HIS A 68 -18.07 -0.79 13.31
N ARG A 69 -18.19 0.33 14.00
CA ARG A 69 -17.57 1.61 13.63
C ARG A 69 -16.08 1.53 13.32
N ILE A 70 -15.32 0.72 14.05
CA ILE A 70 -13.86 0.55 13.82
C ILE A 70 -13.57 -0.23 12.54
N THR A 71 -14.50 -1.08 12.12
CA THR A 71 -14.32 -1.93 10.92
C THR A 71 -14.94 -1.33 9.66
N LEU A 72 -15.79 -0.29 9.81
CA LEU A 72 -16.33 0.45 8.68
C LEU A 72 -15.21 1.30 8.05
N GLY A 73 -15.07 1.22 6.73
CA GLY A 73 -13.97 1.84 6.02
C GLY A 73 -12.61 1.15 6.22
N ALA A 74 -12.55 0.03 6.96
CA ALA A 74 -11.34 -0.76 7.08
C ALA A 74 -11.14 -1.67 5.87
N ALA A 75 -9.89 -1.75 5.39
CA ALA A 75 -9.44 -2.78 4.46
C ALA A 75 -8.98 -4.01 5.25
N SER A 76 -9.68 -5.13 5.11
CA SER A 76 -9.40 -6.38 5.84
C SER A 76 -8.64 -7.36 4.96
N GLY A 77 -7.73 -8.13 5.55
CA GLY A 77 -6.97 -9.16 4.83
C GLY A 77 -6.10 -8.59 3.71
N VAL A 78 -5.60 -7.36 3.87
CA VAL A 78 -4.77 -6.69 2.85
C VAL A 78 -3.57 -7.55 2.52
N SER A 79 -3.38 -7.84 1.24
CA SER A 79 -2.17 -8.40 0.68
C SER A 79 -1.56 -7.47 -0.36
N ALA A 80 -0.24 -7.45 -0.44
CA ALA A 80 0.51 -6.66 -1.42
C ALA A 80 1.41 -7.57 -2.25
N LYS A 81 1.38 -7.38 -3.58
CA LYS A 81 2.29 -8.05 -4.52
C LYS A 81 2.90 -6.98 -5.42
N PHE A 82 4.24 -6.88 -5.40
CA PHE A 82 5.01 -6.02 -6.30
C PHE A 82 5.36 -6.79 -7.57
N THR A 83 5.39 -6.09 -8.69
CA THR A 83 5.78 -6.65 -10.00
C THR A 83 6.77 -5.73 -10.70
N ASP A 84 7.57 -6.28 -11.59
CA ASP A 84 8.63 -5.57 -12.33
C ASP A 84 8.12 -4.91 -13.63
N ASP A 85 7.03 -5.39 -14.19
CA ASP A 85 6.31 -4.90 -15.39
C ASP A 85 7.05 -3.86 -16.27
N GLY A 86 8.16 -4.31 -16.89
CA GLY A 86 8.95 -3.48 -17.81
C GLY A 86 9.88 -2.46 -17.15
N THR A 87 10.14 -2.58 -15.85
CA THR A 87 11.17 -1.83 -15.14
C THR A 87 12.51 -2.58 -15.16
N PRO A 88 13.66 -1.90 -14.95
CA PRO A 88 14.96 -2.57 -14.85
C PRO A 88 15.20 -3.21 -13.47
N PHE A 89 14.12 -3.55 -12.76
CA PHE A 89 14.19 -4.13 -11.40
C PHE A 89 13.77 -5.59 -11.41
N GLU A 90 14.56 -6.45 -10.77
CA GLU A 90 14.11 -7.77 -10.36
C GLU A 90 13.51 -7.69 -8.96
N ILE A 91 12.21 -8.00 -8.82
CA ILE A 91 11.52 -7.96 -7.53
C ILE A 91 11.85 -9.22 -6.74
N LYS A 92 12.60 -9.08 -5.64
CA LYS A 92 12.95 -10.20 -4.75
C LYS A 92 11.91 -10.46 -3.67
N THR A 93 10.96 -9.55 -3.50
CA THR A 93 9.90 -9.66 -2.49
C THR A 93 8.70 -10.41 -3.06
N GLY A 94 8.33 -11.51 -2.43
CA GLY A 94 7.09 -12.23 -2.74
C GLY A 94 5.84 -11.47 -2.29
N ALA A 95 4.66 -12.06 -2.52
CA ALA A 95 3.41 -11.52 -1.98
C ALA A 95 3.43 -11.50 -0.45
N GLN A 96 2.99 -10.39 0.15
CA GLN A 96 3.01 -10.17 1.60
C GLN A 96 1.60 -9.99 2.15
N SER A 97 1.30 -10.67 3.26
CA SER A 97 0.07 -10.45 4.02
C SER A 97 0.30 -9.32 5.03
N ILE A 98 -0.51 -8.26 4.95
CA ILE A 98 -0.40 -7.06 5.78
C ILE A 98 -1.45 -7.07 6.88
N GLY A 99 -2.57 -7.78 6.64
CA GLY A 99 -3.70 -7.87 7.55
C GLY A 99 -4.64 -6.68 7.42
N THR A 100 -5.30 -6.28 8.52
CA THR A 100 -6.32 -5.21 8.47
C THR A 100 -5.69 -3.83 8.64
N ILE A 101 -6.11 -2.87 7.79
CA ILE A 101 -5.75 -1.45 7.89
C ILE A 101 -7.06 -0.67 8.09
N THR A 102 -7.26 -0.15 9.31
CA THR A 102 -8.44 0.66 9.64
C THR A 102 -8.38 2.04 8.98
N ALA A 103 -9.51 2.70 8.85
CA ALA A 103 -9.62 4.04 8.28
C ALA A 103 -8.64 5.02 8.96
N GLY A 104 -7.97 5.85 8.17
CA GLY A 104 -7.00 6.83 8.64
C GLY A 104 -5.64 6.27 9.09
N ASN A 105 -5.47 4.94 9.12
CA ASN A 105 -4.25 4.28 9.58
C ASN A 105 -3.42 3.71 8.43
N GLY A 106 -2.20 3.27 8.75
CA GLY A 106 -1.31 2.63 7.80
C GLY A 106 -0.54 1.47 8.42
N LYS A 107 -0.03 0.60 7.56
CA LYS A 107 0.89 -0.48 7.94
C LYS A 107 2.09 -0.51 7.01
N GLN A 108 3.21 -0.88 7.59
CA GLN A 108 4.49 -0.96 6.91
C GLN A 108 4.70 -2.35 6.34
N THR A 109 5.32 -2.40 5.16
CA THR A 109 5.81 -3.59 4.49
C THR A 109 7.16 -3.28 3.84
N SER A 110 7.80 -4.24 3.19
CA SER A 110 9.10 -4.05 2.55
C SER A 110 9.04 -4.41 1.07
N LEU A 111 9.85 -3.72 0.26
CA LEU A 111 10.09 -4.02 -1.14
C LEU A 111 11.59 -4.15 -1.37
N THR A 112 12.06 -5.35 -1.70
CA THR A 112 13.46 -5.58 -2.09
C THR A 112 13.54 -5.70 -3.60
N VAL A 113 14.39 -4.88 -4.20
CA VAL A 113 14.66 -4.88 -5.65
C VAL A 113 16.14 -5.10 -5.90
N GLU A 114 16.46 -5.83 -6.96
CA GLU A 114 17.78 -5.87 -7.57
C GLU A 114 17.71 -5.07 -8.88
N VAL A 115 18.58 -4.10 -9.02
CA VAL A 115 18.62 -3.19 -10.17
C VAL A 115 19.54 -3.79 -11.23
N ALA A 116 19.08 -3.87 -12.48
CA ALA A 116 19.93 -4.34 -13.58
C ALA A 116 21.21 -3.51 -13.68
N SER A 117 22.35 -4.16 -13.98
CA SER A 117 23.65 -3.49 -14.04
C SER A 117 23.79 -2.50 -15.21
N ASP A 118 22.93 -2.64 -16.20
CA ASP A 118 22.78 -1.80 -17.40
C ASP A 118 21.56 -0.89 -17.33
N ALA A 119 20.94 -0.74 -16.14
CA ALA A 119 19.78 0.13 -15.95
C ALA A 119 20.14 1.59 -16.30
N GLU A 120 19.36 2.19 -17.17
CA GLU A 120 19.50 3.59 -17.53
C GLU A 120 19.01 4.50 -16.39
N PRO A 121 19.67 5.67 -16.17
CA PRO A 121 19.19 6.66 -15.22
C PRO A 121 17.77 7.14 -15.57
N GLY A 122 16.88 7.18 -14.59
CA GLY A 122 15.50 7.56 -14.83
C GLY A 122 14.59 7.33 -13.64
N VAL A 123 13.31 7.64 -13.80
CA VAL A 123 12.27 7.35 -12.81
C VAL A 123 11.38 6.24 -13.36
N TYR A 124 11.30 5.16 -12.62
CA TYR A 124 10.55 3.97 -12.96
C TYR A 124 9.39 3.77 -12.02
N GLN A 125 8.27 3.27 -12.56
CA GLN A 125 7.07 3.00 -11.80
C GLN A 125 6.95 1.50 -11.51
N VAL A 126 7.10 1.11 -10.26
CA VAL A 126 6.93 -0.27 -9.80
C VAL A 126 5.47 -0.49 -9.42
N PRO A 127 4.73 -1.36 -10.14
CA PRO A 127 3.35 -1.66 -9.81
C PRO A 127 3.27 -2.44 -8.50
N VAL A 128 2.30 -2.08 -7.66
CA VAL A 128 1.89 -2.84 -6.49
C VAL A 128 0.42 -3.17 -6.58
N LYS A 129 0.11 -4.46 -6.63
CA LYS A 129 -1.24 -5.00 -6.59
C LYS A 129 -1.65 -5.21 -5.14
N LEU A 130 -2.70 -4.50 -4.72
CA LEU A 130 -3.29 -4.61 -3.39
C LEU A 130 -4.63 -5.32 -3.49
N GLN A 131 -4.81 -6.38 -2.71
CA GLN A 131 -6.07 -7.11 -2.62
C GLN A 131 -6.56 -7.06 -1.17
N TYR A 132 -7.83 -6.79 -0.98
CA TYR A 132 -8.45 -6.68 0.34
C TYR A 132 -9.97 -6.89 0.27
N SER A 133 -10.61 -7.15 1.43
CA SER A 133 -12.05 -7.14 1.58
C SER A 133 -12.48 -5.96 2.48
N TYR A 134 -13.72 -5.51 2.32
CA TYR A 134 -14.29 -4.43 3.13
C TYR A 134 -15.79 -4.65 3.35
N ILE A 135 -16.36 -3.94 4.31
CA ILE A 135 -17.80 -3.93 4.52
C ILE A 135 -18.42 -2.95 3.53
N GLN A 136 -19.14 -3.46 2.54
CA GLN A 136 -19.84 -2.67 1.54
C GLN A 136 -21.13 -2.10 2.08
N GLY A 137 -21.88 -2.87 2.90
CA GLY A 137 -23.15 -2.42 3.41
C GLY A 137 -23.65 -3.24 4.58
N ILE A 138 -24.71 -2.72 5.23
CA ILE A 138 -25.45 -3.41 6.27
C ILE A 138 -26.93 -3.36 5.91
N ASN A 139 -27.58 -4.52 5.88
CA ASN A 139 -29.01 -4.66 5.68
C ASN A 139 -29.65 -5.02 7.00
N VAL A 140 -30.82 -4.48 7.29
CA VAL A 140 -31.66 -4.86 8.42
C VAL A 140 -33.03 -5.34 7.90
N ASP A 141 -33.39 -6.56 8.27
CA ASP A 141 -34.68 -7.16 7.96
C ASP A 141 -35.28 -7.77 9.24
N THR A 142 -36.50 -7.43 9.55
CA THR A 142 -37.33 -7.98 10.66
C THR A 142 -36.60 -8.13 12.01
N GLY A 143 -35.62 -7.26 12.30
CA GLY A 143 -34.86 -7.25 13.57
C GLY A 143 -33.54 -7.96 13.53
N ASP A 144 -33.23 -8.67 12.43
CA ASP A 144 -31.92 -9.23 12.14
C ASP A 144 -31.10 -8.28 11.25
N TYR A 145 -29.75 -8.37 11.30
CA TYR A 145 -28.89 -7.61 10.41
C TYR A 145 -27.90 -8.51 9.69
N TYR A 146 -27.59 -8.12 8.45
CA TYR A 146 -26.66 -8.82 7.59
C TYR A 146 -25.56 -7.85 7.12
N ILE A 147 -24.29 -8.26 7.30
CA ILE A 147 -23.15 -7.48 6.86
C ILE A 147 -22.71 -7.99 5.49
N ASN A 148 -22.84 -7.13 4.49
CA ASN A 148 -22.33 -7.40 3.14
C ASN A 148 -20.87 -7.01 3.05
N ARG A 149 -20.04 -7.94 2.59
CA ARG A 149 -18.61 -7.73 2.31
C ARG A 149 -18.38 -7.84 0.84
N ASP A 150 -17.45 -7.02 0.36
CA ASP A 150 -16.94 -7.10 -1.02
C ASP A 150 -15.42 -7.24 -1.02
N GLU A 151 -14.87 -7.73 -2.12
CA GLU A 151 -13.45 -7.88 -2.33
C GLU A 151 -13.01 -6.93 -3.44
N GLU A 152 -11.86 -6.30 -3.24
CA GLU A 152 -11.31 -5.35 -4.20
C GLU A 152 -9.86 -5.67 -4.50
N THR A 153 -9.48 -5.42 -5.75
CA THR A 153 -8.10 -5.50 -6.22
C THR A 153 -7.75 -4.21 -6.95
N VAL A 154 -6.80 -3.46 -6.39
CA VAL A 154 -6.33 -2.22 -7.00
C VAL A 154 -4.85 -2.31 -7.31
N THR A 155 -4.43 -1.72 -8.44
CA THR A 155 -3.02 -1.55 -8.78
C THR A 155 -2.63 -0.09 -8.57
N LYS A 156 -1.60 0.13 -7.78
CA LYS A 156 -0.96 1.42 -7.51
C LYS A 156 0.49 1.36 -7.98
N HIS A 157 1.18 2.50 -8.01
CA HIS A 157 2.56 2.58 -8.48
C HIS A 157 3.44 3.27 -7.45
N LEU A 158 4.66 2.76 -7.30
CA LEU A 158 5.73 3.38 -6.53
C LEU A 158 6.79 3.91 -7.49
N ASN A 159 7.19 5.16 -7.32
CA ASN A 159 8.26 5.74 -8.11
C ASN A 159 9.62 5.43 -7.47
N ILE A 160 10.53 4.83 -8.24
CA ILE A 160 11.92 4.59 -7.85
C ILE A 160 12.81 5.25 -8.91
N ARG A 161 13.81 6.01 -8.46
CA ARG A 161 14.77 6.66 -9.31
C ARG A 161 16.05 5.84 -9.38
N VAL A 162 16.51 5.54 -10.58
CA VAL A 162 17.86 5.04 -10.84
C VAL A 162 18.76 6.25 -11.13
N GLU A 163 19.84 6.39 -10.37
CA GLU A 163 20.85 7.42 -10.59
C GLU A 163 22.03 6.87 -11.41
N GLU A 164 22.74 7.78 -12.04
CA GLU A 164 23.95 7.47 -12.78
C GLU A 164 25.04 6.98 -11.81
N SER A 165 25.59 5.78 -12.06
CA SER A 165 26.72 5.30 -11.27
C SER A 165 27.98 6.06 -11.66
N VAL A 166 28.51 6.87 -10.76
CA VAL A 166 29.81 7.50 -10.94
C VAL A 166 30.88 6.42 -10.72
N ARG A 167 31.39 5.84 -11.82
CA ARG A 167 32.57 5.00 -11.76
C ARG A 167 33.82 5.90 -11.80
N LEU A 168 34.49 6.06 -10.67
CA LEU A 168 35.83 6.62 -10.63
C LEU A 168 36.81 5.53 -11.11
N THR A 169 37.23 5.64 -12.37
CA THR A 169 38.33 4.86 -12.89
C THR A 169 39.61 5.62 -12.59
N VAL A 170 40.48 5.12 -11.70
CA VAL A 170 41.82 5.63 -11.52
C VAL A 170 42.66 5.05 -12.67
N ASP A 171 42.83 5.83 -13.72
CA ASP A 171 43.46 5.36 -14.97
C ASP A 171 44.99 5.22 -14.86
N THR A 172 45.64 5.98 -14.01
CA THR A 172 47.11 5.86 -13.77
C THR A 172 47.48 6.51 -12.43
N VAL A 173 48.15 5.75 -11.57
CA VAL A 173 48.95 6.33 -10.47
C VAL A 173 50.33 6.49 -10.98
N GLN A 174 50.73 7.69 -11.45
CA GLN A 174 52.14 8.01 -11.70
C GLN A 174 52.79 8.26 -10.36
N ALA A 175 53.54 7.26 -9.89
CA ALA A 175 54.49 7.44 -8.79
C ALA A 175 55.77 8.02 -9.35
N GLU A 176 55.81 9.33 -9.62
CA GLU A 176 57.04 10.04 -9.88
C GLU A 176 57.73 10.38 -8.56
N ASP A 177 58.97 9.87 -8.40
CA ASP A 177 59.99 10.28 -7.45
C ASP A 177 59.74 10.02 -5.94
N LEU A 178 59.62 8.76 -5.57
CA LEU A 178 59.82 8.35 -4.18
C LEU A 178 61.27 7.99 -3.80
N TYR A 179 62.22 8.12 -4.74
CA TYR A 179 63.66 7.85 -4.51
C TYR A 179 64.52 9.00 -4.97
N LYS A 180 64.57 10.07 -4.18
CA LYS A 180 65.64 11.02 -4.26
C LYS A 180 66.19 11.32 -2.86
N ASN A 181 67.45 10.90 -2.68
CA ASN A 181 68.37 11.16 -1.58
C ASN A 181 68.38 10.16 -0.42
N ALA A 182 69.02 9.03 -0.70
CA ALA A 182 69.85 8.33 0.26
C ALA A 182 71.32 8.33 -0.24
N ASP A 183 71.91 9.49 -0.38
CA ASP A 183 73.39 9.61 -0.44
C ASP A 183 73.85 10.40 0.77
N GLY A 184 74.14 9.66 1.84
CA GLY A 184 74.93 10.11 2.95
C GLY A 184 76.41 9.89 2.63
N THR A 185 77.10 10.95 2.29
CA THR A 185 78.54 10.97 2.29
C THR A 185 79.06 11.24 3.68
N MET A 186 80.01 10.37 4.13
CA MET A 186 80.84 10.59 5.32
C MET A 186 81.59 11.90 5.20
#